data_d5c10fbf9a65727259b1dea5d4ff2bfd
#
_entry.id   d5c10fbf9a65727259b1dea5d4ff2bfd
#
_cell.length_a   1.000
_cell.length_b   1.000
_cell.length_c   1.000
_cell.angle_alpha   90.00
_cell.angle_beta   90.00
_cell.angle_gamma   90.00
#
_symmetry.space_group_name_H-M   'P 1'
#
loop_
_entity.id
_entity.type
_entity.pdbx_description
1 polymer ?
#
loop_
_entity_poly.entity_id
_entity_poly.type
_entity_poly.pdbx_seq_one_letter_code
_entity_poly.pdbx_strand_id
1 'polypeptide(L)'
;MTLFEVGVVIAVVLVLAVFFLSHAAKKYSPEAVCINNQKYIGLAYKIWAGDNNDTLPPGISITNGGALELIATGNVASVFQVMSNELSVPKILICPADSRLEATDFTRLTRTNISYFIGLDFTNDANPQLILSGDTHFEFSGLPVKPGIRYFAQTDAVGWSSARHQRTGNLGFTDGSVQSASSNQLHNFLVATGVTTNRFAIP
;
A
#
# COMPACT_ATOMS: atom_id res chain seq x y z
N MET A 1 -31.66 15.56 48.50
CA MET A 1 -30.27 15.46 48.08
C MET A 1 -29.39 16.35 48.95
N THR A 2 -28.45 15.78 49.61
CA THR A 2 -27.48 16.53 50.41
C THR A 2 -26.44 17.17 49.52
N LEU A 3 -25.82 18.25 49.97
CA LEU A 3 -24.74 18.94 49.22
C LEU A 3 -23.55 18.01 48.92
N PHE A 4 -23.35 16.99 49.78
CA PHE A 4 -22.38 15.93 49.58
C PHE A 4 -22.72 15.00 48.41
N GLU A 5 -23.98 14.55 48.29
CA GLU A 5 -24.44 13.71 47.17
C GLU A 5 -24.26 14.41 45.81
N VAL A 6 -24.59 15.72 45.73
CA VAL A 6 -24.39 16.49 44.51
C VAL A 6 -22.92 16.61 44.16
N GLY A 7 -22.03 16.79 45.17
CA GLY A 7 -20.59 16.84 44.95
C GLY A 7 -20.01 15.53 44.40
N VAL A 8 -20.48 14.41 44.93
CA VAL A 8 -20.04 13.07 44.43
C VAL A 8 -20.50 12.86 42.98
N VAL A 9 -21.75 13.21 42.63
CA VAL A 9 -22.22 13.06 41.25
C VAL A 9 -21.41 13.91 40.28
N ILE A 10 -21.10 15.16 40.63
CA ILE A 10 -20.28 16.03 39.79
C ILE A 10 -18.89 15.45 39.62
N ALA A 11 -18.27 14.94 40.67
CA ALA A 11 -16.93 14.32 40.61
C ALA A 11 -16.91 13.09 39.67
N VAL A 12 -17.92 12.24 39.76
CA VAL A 12 -18.06 11.05 38.88
C VAL A 12 -18.25 11.48 37.42
N VAL A 13 -19.10 12.46 37.15
CA VAL A 13 -19.32 12.98 35.80
C VAL A 13 -18.02 13.57 35.21
N LEU A 14 -17.24 14.32 35.98
CA LEU A 14 -15.98 14.85 35.54
C LEU A 14 -14.94 13.75 35.23
N VAL A 15 -14.86 12.73 36.07
CA VAL A 15 -13.96 11.59 35.84
C VAL A 15 -14.39 10.84 34.55
N LEU A 16 -15.67 10.59 34.36
CA LEU A 16 -16.18 9.95 33.14
C LEU A 16 -15.93 10.84 31.90
N ALA A 17 -16.14 12.15 32.01
CA ALA A 17 -15.87 13.09 30.90
C ALA A 17 -14.37 13.06 30.50
N VAL A 18 -13.45 13.10 31.45
CA VAL A 18 -12.02 12.98 31.17
C VAL A 18 -11.69 11.62 30.54
N PHE A 19 -12.30 10.54 31.02
CA PHE A 19 -12.09 9.21 30.45
C PHE A 19 -12.61 9.10 29.00
N PHE A 20 -13.77 9.64 28.68
CA PHE A 20 -14.32 9.66 27.32
C PHE A 20 -13.56 10.61 26.40
N LEU A 21 -13.14 11.79 26.87
CA LEU A 21 -12.36 12.74 26.08
C LEU A 21 -10.95 12.22 25.74
N SER A 22 -10.33 11.45 26.64
CA SER A 22 -9.02 10.84 26.37
C SER A 22 -9.08 9.68 25.34
N HIS A 23 -10.25 9.07 25.11
CA HIS A 23 -10.48 8.04 24.09
C HIS A 23 -10.93 8.64 22.74
N ALA A 24 -11.35 9.91 22.70
CA ALA A 24 -11.70 10.60 21.48
C ALA A 24 -10.45 11.00 20.71
N ALA A 25 -10.24 10.34 19.57
CA ALA A 25 -9.28 10.69 18.52
C ALA A 25 -7.81 10.24 18.73
N LYS A 26 -7.55 8.93 18.79
CA LYS A 26 -6.30 8.43 18.22
C LYS A 26 -6.34 8.67 16.70
N LYS A 27 -5.85 9.81 16.23
CA LYS A 27 -5.52 9.98 14.81
C LYS A 27 -4.43 8.96 14.50
N TYR A 28 -4.77 7.96 13.68
CA TYR A 28 -3.76 7.06 13.14
C TYR A 28 -2.68 7.89 12.44
N SER A 29 -1.41 7.52 12.63
CA SER A 29 -0.34 8.16 11.88
C SER A 29 -0.56 7.90 10.37
N PRO A 30 -0.20 8.83 9.47
CA PRO A 30 -0.28 8.59 8.03
C PRO A 30 0.39 7.29 7.61
N GLU A 31 1.50 6.92 8.24
CA GLU A 31 2.21 5.66 8.00
C GLU A 31 1.36 4.43 8.37
N ALA A 32 0.69 4.44 9.52
CA ALA A 32 -0.20 3.35 9.92
C ALA A 32 -1.36 3.15 8.95
N VAL A 33 -1.89 4.26 8.39
CA VAL A 33 -2.93 4.19 7.36
C VAL A 33 -2.36 3.60 6.06
N CYS A 34 -1.13 3.98 5.65
CA CYS A 34 -0.48 3.42 4.47
C CYS A 34 -0.22 1.91 4.61
N ILE A 35 0.23 1.46 5.78
CA ILE A 35 0.39 0.02 6.09
C ILE A 35 -0.95 -0.71 5.96
N ASN A 36 -2.02 -0.16 6.52
CA ASN A 36 -3.36 -0.75 6.43
C ASN A 36 -3.87 -0.78 4.97
N ASN A 37 -3.68 0.29 4.21
CA ASN A 37 -4.04 0.33 2.80
C ASN A 37 -3.33 -0.80 2.02
N GLN A 38 -2.03 -1.00 2.24
CA GLN A 38 -1.30 -2.07 1.57
C GLN A 38 -1.73 -3.47 2.02
N LYS A 39 -2.16 -3.64 3.28
CA LYS A 39 -2.79 -4.90 3.74
C LYS A 39 -4.11 -5.17 3.00
N TYR A 40 -4.94 -4.14 2.80
CA TYR A 40 -6.17 -4.28 2.00
C TYR A 40 -5.87 -4.58 0.53
N ILE A 41 -4.85 -3.95 -0.06
CA ILE A 41 -4.39 -4.27 -1.41
C ILE A 41 -3.94 -5.75 -1.49
N GLY A 42 -3.12 -6.22 -0.55
CA GLY A 42 -2.69 -7.62 -0.49
C GLY A 42 -3.85 -8.59 -0.32
N LEU A 43 -4.85 -8.23 0.50
CA LEU A 43 -6.07 -9.03 0.67
C LEU A 43 -6.89 -9.08 -0.62
N ALA A 44 -7.05 -7.94 -1.33
CA ALA A 44 -7.75 -7.88 -2.60
C ALA A 44 -7.10 -8.80 -3.66
N TYR A 45 -5.77 -8.80 -3.75
CA TYR A 45 -5.04 -9.73 -4.59
C TYR A 45 -5.36 -11.20 -4.27
N LYS A 46 -5.38 -11.56 -2.97
CA LYS A 46 -5.67 -12.94 -2.53
C LYS A 46 -7.11 -13.36 -2.84
N ILE A 47 -8.08 -12.48 -2.59
CA ILE A 47 -9.49 -12.76 -2.89
C ILE A 47 -9.65 -12.95 -4.40
N TRP A 48 -9.11 -12.03 -5.20
CA TRP A 48 -9.20 -12.11 -6.65
C TRP A 48 -8.50 -13.37 -7.22
N ALA A 49 -7.33 -13.73 -6.70
CA ALA A 49 -6.61 -14.94 -7.11
C ALA A 49 -7.40 -16.21 -6.78
N GLY A 50 -8.09 -16.25 -5.64
CA GLY A 50 -8.95 -17.39 -5.26
C GLY A 50 -10.05 -17.68 -6.28
N ASP A 51 -10.56 -16.63 -6.96
CA ASP A 51 -11.56 -16.77 -8.04
C ASP A 51 -10.93 -17.03 -9.42
N ASN A 52 -9.59 -16.94 -9.53
CA ASN A 52 -8.85 -16.98 -10.80
C ASN A 52 -7.70 -18.02 -10.81
N ASN A 53 -7.94 -19.21 -10.24
CA ASN A 53 -6.99 -20.34 -10.19
C ASN A 53 -5.61 -19.95 -9.59
N ASP A 54 -5.61 -19.24 -8.49
CA ASP A 54 -4.43 -18.73 -7.77
C ASP A 54 -3.48 -17.89 -8.64
N THR A 55 -4.00 -17.34 -9.75
CA THR A 55 -3.23 -16.46 -10.63
C THR A 55 -3.60 -15.01 -10.36
N LEU A 56 -2.63 -14.12 -10.29
CA LEU A 56 -2.82 -12.70 -9.97
C LEU A 56 -3.15 -11.88 -11.24
N PRO A 57 -3.83 -10.72 -11.16
CA PRO A 57 -4.27 -9.94 -12.32
C PRO A 57 -3.19 -9.65 -13.37
N PRO A 58 -1.92 -9.35 -13.01
CA PRO A 58 -0.84 -9.16 -13.98
C PRO A 58 -0.47 -10.41 -14.78
N GLY A 59 -0.86 -11.60 -14.33
CA GLY A 59 -0.60 -12.87 -15.00
C GLY A 59 -1.71 -13.33 -15.96
N ILE A 60 -2.86 -12.66 -15.96
CA ILE A 60 -4.04 -13.04 -16.77
C ILE A 60 -4.28 -11.99 -17.87
N SER A 61 -4.55 -12.47 -19.10
CA SER A 61 -4.89 -11.61 -20.24
C SER A 61 -6.15 -10.80 -19.98
N ILE A 62 -6.23 -9.60 -20.57
CA ILE A 62 -7.43 -8.75 -20.52
C ILE A 62 -8.66 -9.44 -21.12
N THR A 63 -8.48 -10.33 -22.08
CA THR A 63 -9.58 -11.13 -22.66
C THR A 63 -10.21 -12.10 -21.68
N ASN A 64 -9.48 -12.45 -20.60
CA ASN A 64 -9.92 -13.32 -19.52
C ASN A 64 -10.15 -12.56 -18.22
N GLY A 65 -10.29 -11.22 -18.29
CA GLY A 65 -10.59 -10.38 -17.14
C GLY A 65 -9.37 -9.94 -16.31
N GLY A 66 -8.15 -10.21 -16.77
CA GLY A 66 -6.91 -9.79 -16.12
C GLY A 66 -6.38 -8.43 -16.61
N ALA A 67 -5.09 -8.17 -16.36
CA ALA A 67 -4.44 -6.90 -16.69
C ALA A 67 -3.09 -7.05 -17.40
N LEU A 68 -2.72 -8.26 -17.86
CA LEU A 68 -1.39 -8.62 -18.37
C LEU A 68 -0.87 -7.63 -19.43
N GLU A 69 -1.64 -7.39 -20.47
CA GLU A 69 -1.20 -6.57 -21.60
C GLU A 69 -1.10 -5.08 -21.22
N LEU A 70 -2.00 -4.61 -20.34
CA LEU A 70 -2.02 -3.22 -19.88
C LEU A 70 -0.90 -2.94 -18.90
N ILE A 71 -0.66 -3.83 -17.92
CA ILE A 71 0.44 -3.64 -16.97
C ILE A 71 1.81 -3.75 -17.66
N ALA A 72 1.93 -4.52 -18.74
CA ALA A 72 3.14 -4.59 -19.56
C ALA A 72 3.50 -3.24 -20.19
N THR A 73 2.54 -2.31 -20.33
CA THR A 73 2.80 -0.92 -20.75
C THR A 73 3.10 0.01 -19.58
N GLY A 74 3.09 -0.48 -18.34
CA GLY A 74 3.23 0.32 -17.12
C GLY A 74 1.93 0.94 -16.61
N ASN A 75 0.77 0.51 -17.13
CA ASN A 75 -0.54 0.98 -16.66
C ASN A 75 -0.94 0.31 -15.33
N VAL A 76 -0.46 0.87 -14.23
CA VAL A 76 -0.76 0.39 -12.86
C VAL A 76 -2.27 0.45 -12.55
N ALA A 77 -2.98 1.45 -13.09
CA ALA A 77 -4.40 1.62 -12.81
C ALA A 77 -5.23 0.40 -13.26
N SER A 78 -4.85 -0.25 -14.35
CA SER A 78 -5.58 -1.40 -14.89
C SER A 78 -5.67 -2.58 -13.90
N VAL A 79 -4.61 -2.83 -13.14
CA VAL A 79 -4.59 -3.89 -12.14
C VAL A 79 -5.58 -3.61 -11.01
N PHE A 80 -5.62 -2.38 -10.51
CA PHE A 80 -6.55 -1.99 -9.46
C PHE A 80 -8.00 -1.87 -9.97
N GLN A 81 -8.20 -1.52 -11.25
CA GLN A 81 -9.52 -1.53 -11.88
C GLN A 81 -10.11 -2.94 -11.96
N VAL A 82 -9.28 -3.93 -12.31
CA VAL A 82 -9.68 -5.35 -12.34
C VAL A 82 -10.12 -5.83 -10.95
N MET A 83 -9.44 -5.38 -9.90
CA MET A 83 -9.75 -5.73 -8.50
C MET A 83 -10.72 -4.73 -7.82
N SER A 84 -11.51 -3.98 -8.58
CA SER A 84 -12.38 -2.93 -8.03
C SER A 84 -13.40 -3.43 -7.00
N ASN A 85 -13.91 -4.65 -7.18
CA ASN A 85 -14.86 -5.27 -6.26
C ASN A 85 -14.20 -5.61 -4.92
N GLU A 86 -13.02 -6.20 -4.93
CA GLU A 86 -12.24 -6.60 -3.75
C GLU A 86 -11.72 -5.38 -2.98
N LEU A 87 -11.36 -4.33 -3.72
CA LEU A 87 -10.85 -3.07 -3.14
C LEU A 87 -11.97 -2.17 -2.58
N SER A 88 -13.20 -2.28 -3.07
CA SER A 88 -14.41 -1.54 -2.68
C SER A 88 -14.36 -0.03 -2.92
N VAL A 89 -13.27 0.70 -2.58
CA VAL A 89 -13.16 2.16 -2.74
C VAL A 89 -11.76 2.58 -3.20
N PRO A 90 -11.63 3.55 -4.15
CA PRO A 90 -10.33 4.02 -4.63
C PRO A 90 -9.45 4.69 -3.56
N LYS A 91 -10.04 5.18 -2.48
CA LYS A 91 -9.34 5.87 -1.40
C LYS A 91 -8.19 5.06 -0.80
N ILE A 92 -8.30 3.74 -0.76
CA ILE A 92 -7.24 2.86 -0.24
C ILE A 92 -5.98 2.86 -1.10
N LEU A 93 -6.04 3.40 -2.34
CA LEU A 93 -4.88 3.52 -3.22
C LEU A 93 -4.06 4.78 -2.97
N ILE A 94 -4.50 5.63 -2.03
CA ILE A 94 -3.81 6.87 -1.67
C ILE A 94 -3.18 6.75 -0.28
N CYS A 95 -1.88 7.03 -0.20
CA CYS A 95 -1.20 7.26 1.06
C CYS A 95 -1.55 8.65 1.59
N PRO A 96 -2.03 8.81 2.85
CA PRO A 96 -2.36 10.13 3.41
C PRO A 96 -1.17 11.11 3.50
N ALA A 97 0.07 10.60 3.38
CA ALA A 97 1.27 11.43 3.30
C ALA A 97 1.63 11.82 1.85
N ASP A 98 0.86 11.38 0.86
CA ASP A 98 1.03 11.76 -0.54
C ASP A 98 0.17 12.97 -0.87
N SER A 99 0.64 13.82 -1.79
CA SER A 99 -0.12 14.97 -2.29
C SER A 99 -1.13 14.62 -3.40
N ARG A 100 -1.14 13.37 -3.87
CA ARG A 100 -2.08 12.88 -4.89
C ARG A 100 -3.50 12.87 -4.36
N LEU A 101 -4.47 13.07 -5.25
CA LEU A 101 -5.89 13.04 -4.90
C LEU A 101 -6.49 11.67 -5.23
N GLU A 102 -7.43 11.22 -4.40
CA GLU A 102 -8.19 10.01 -4.68
C GLU A 102 -9.05 10.15 -5.94
N ALA A 103 -9.26 9.06 -6.68
CA ALA A 103 -10.23 9.01 -7.75
C ALA A 103 -11.65 8.91 -7.17
N THR A 104 -12.64 9.45 -7.87
CA THR A 104 -14.05 9.34 -7.46
C THR A 104 -14.58 7.92 -7.53
N ASP A 105 -14.10 7.15 -8.50
CA ASP A 105 -14.45 5.76 -8.74
C ASP A 105 -13.32 5.05 -9.49
N PHE A 106 -13.39 3.71 -9.60
CA PHE A 106 -12.35 2.92 -10.28
C PHE A 106 -12.35 3.11 -11.80
N THR A 107 -13.46 3.53 -12.43
CA THR A 107 -13.49 3.75 -13.88
C THR A 107 -12.70 4.98 -14.28
N ARG A 108 -12.54 5.95 -13.36
CA ARG A 108 -11.76 7.17 -13.52
C ARG A 108 -10.36 7.08 -12.93
N LEU A 109 -9.96 5.91 -12.46
CA LEU A 109 -8.65 5.71 -11.86
C LEU A 109 -7.54 5.89 -12.91
N THR A 110 -6.57 6.70 -12.57
CA THR A 110 -5.36 6.95 -13.36
C THR A 110 -4.12 6.81 -12.49
N ARG A 111 -2.93 6.79 -13.08
CA ARG A 111 -1.67 6.75 -12.33
C ARG A 111 -1.51 7.89 -11.31
N THR A 112 -2.15 9.04 -11.54
CA THR A 112 -2.08 10.20 -10.64
C THR A 112 -2.92 10.05 -9.37
N ASN A 113 -3.76 9.02 -9.31
CA ASN A 113 -4.61 8.68 -8.17
C ASN A 113 -4.09 7.44 -7.41
N ILE A 114 -2.81 7.07 -7.58
CA ILE A 114 -2.23 5.85 -6.99
C ILE A 114 -0.90 6.21 -6.32
N SER A 115 -0.77 5.87 -5.04
CA SER A 115 0.45 6.09 -4.25
C SER A 115 1.36 4.87 -4.16
N TYR A 116 0.93 3.73 -4.70
CA TYR A 116 1.62 2.45 -4.56
C TYR A 116 2.04 1.89 -5.91
N PHE A 117 3.26 1.34 -5.97
CA PHE A 117 3.73 0.60 -7.13
C PHE A 117 3.21 -0.85 -7.10
N ILE A 118 3.35 -1.56 -8.21
CA ILE A 118 3.07 -2.99 -8.33
C ILE A 118 4.35 -3.72 -8.71
N GLY A 119 4.67 -4.80 -7.98
CA GLY A 119 5.68 -5.78 -8.38
C GLY A 119 5.23 -6.53 -9.62
N LEU A 120 6.18 -6.97 -10.45
CA LEU A 120 5.90 -7.68 -11.70
C LEU A 120 6.57 -9.06 -11.77
N ASP A 121 7.24 -9.49 -10.69
CA ASP A 121 8.02 -10.73 -10.68
C ASP A 121 7.25 -11.92 -10.09
N PHE A 122 5.99 -11.72 -9.78
CA PHE A 122 5.08 -12.76 -9.30
C PHE A 122 4.07 -13.12 -10.38
N THR A 123 3.84 -14.41 -10.58
CA THR A 123 2.72 -14.94 -11.39
C THR A 123 1.69 -15.62 -10.50
N ASN A 124 2.12 -16.11 -9.34
CA ASN A 124 1.32 -16.71 -8.27
C ASN A 124 1.95 -16.36 -6.92
N ASP A 125 1.32 -16.76 -5.82
CA ASP A 125 1.77 -16.49 -4.44
C ASP A 125 2.81 -17.49 -3.91
N ALA A 126 3.42 -18.31 -4.77
CA ALA A 126 4.28 -19.43 -4.38
C ALA A 126 5.56 -18.99 -3.63
N ASN A 127 6.08 -17.77 -3.88
CA ASN A 127 7.22 -17.24 -3.13
C ASN A 127 6.77 -16.09 -2.20
N PRO A 128 6.69 -16.32 -0.87
CA PRO A 128 6.19 -15.35 0.09
C PRO A 128 7.03 -14.07 0.21
N GLN A 129 8.27 -14.07 -0.30
CA GLN A 129 9.19 -12.94 -0.23
C GLN A 129 9.13 -12.02 -1.44
N LEU A 130 8.33 -12.33 -2.47
CA LEU A 130 8.17 -11.44 -3.59
C LEU A 130 7.37 -10.20 -3.18
N ILE A 131 7.83 -9.05 -3.69
CA ILE A 131 7.19 -7.76 -3.39
C ILE A 131 6.00 -7.59 -4.31
N LEU A 132 4.81 -7.50 -3.72
CA LEU A 132 3.53 -7.36 -4.40
C LEU A 132 3.23 -5.89 -4.72
N SER A 133 3.43 -5.02 -3.73
CA SER A 133 3.18 -3.58 -3.81
C SER A 133 4.05 -2.81 -2.82
N GLY A 134 4.11 -1.49 -2.94
CA GLY A 134 4.80 -0.65 -1.98
C GLY A 134 4.70 0.83 -2.30
N ASP A 135 5.23 1.65 -1.41
CA ASP A 135 5.28 3.10 -1.58
C ASP A 135 6.13 3.52 -2.79
N THR A 136 5.73 4.59 -3.49
CA THR A 136 6.35 4.99 -4.76
C THR A 136 7.45 6.04 -4.67
N HIS A 137 7.79 6.53 -3.47
CA HIS A 137 8.76 7.61 -3.31
C HIS A 137 10.22 7.13 -3.31
N PHE A 138 10.57 6.33 -4.31
CA PHE A 138 11.94 5.85 -4.51
C PHE A 138 12.89 6.94 -4.98
N GLU A 139 14.15 6.80 -4.57
CA GLU A 139 15.31 7.46 -5.16
C GLU A 139 16.28 6.40 -5.71
N PHE A 140 16.81 6.65 -6.89
CA PHE A 140 17.91 5.90 -7.49
C PHE A 140 19.11 6.84 -7.61
N SER A 141 20.19 6.51 -6.91
CA SER A 141 21.38 7.37 -6.85
C SER A 141 21.06 8.82 -6.47
N GLY A 142 20.10 9.03 -5.54
CA GLY A 142 19.69 10.35 -5.05
C GLY A 142 18.72 11.11 -5.97
N LEU A 143 18.28 10.52 -7.07
CA LEU A 143 17.31 11.13 -7.98
C LEU A 143 15.96 10.40 -7.89
N PRO A 144 14.82 11.15 -7.93
CA PRO A 144 13.50 10.54 -7.91
C PRO A 144 13.30 9.58 -9.09
N VAL A 145 12.75 8.42 -8.80
CA VAL A 145 12.43 7.41 -9.83
C VAL A 145 11.21 7.85 -10.62
N LYS A 146 11.32 7.84 -11.95
CA LYS A 146 10.24 8.25 -12.86
C LYS A 146 9.17 7.14 -12.99
N PRO A 147 7.90 7.51 -13.30
CA PRO A 147 6.84 6.54 -13.61
C PRO A 147 7.18 5.56 -14.74
N GLY A 148 6.44 4.45 -14.81
CA GLY A 148 6.60 3.37 -15.78
C GLY A 148 7.25 2.13 -15.19
N ILE A 149 7.59 1.15 -16.02
CA ILE A 149 8.27 -0.05 -15.57
C ILE A 149 9.72 0.29 -15.24
N ARG A 150 10.16 -0.11 -14.05
CA ARG A 150 11.51 0.10 -13.52
C ARG A 150 12.13 -1.22 -13.15
N TYR A 151 13.43 -1.29 -13.33
CA TYR A 151 14.24 -2.46 -13.09
C TYR A 151 15.29 -2.10 -12.03
N PHE A 152 15.31 -2.88 -10.95
CA PHE A 152 16.25 -2.67 -9.85
C PHE A 152 17.04 -3.95 -9.64
N ALA A 153 18.33 -3.91 -10.02
CA ALA A 153 19.25 -4.98 -9.72
C ALA A 153 19.54 -5.02 -8.20
N GLN A 154 19.94 -6.18 -7.71
CA GLN A 154 20.31 -6.32 -6.30
C GLN A 154 21.48 -5.42 -5.87
N THR A 155 22.29 -4.96 -6.83
CA THR A 155 23.45 -4.07 -6.60
C THR A 155 23.11 -2.59 -6.69
N ASP A 156 21.87 -2.23 -7.06
CA ASP A 156 21.47 -0.86 -7.30
C ASP A 156 21.33 -0.07 -5.99
N ALA A 157 21.79 1.18 -6.01
CA ALA A 157 21.64 2.12 -4.89
C ALA A 157 20.24 2.73 -4.87
N VAL A 158 19.25 1.91 -4.51
CA VAL A 158 17.84 2.32 -4.36
C VAL A 158 17.55 2.66 -2.90
N GLY A 159 16.84 3.75 -2.69
CA GLY A 159 16.42 4.18 -1.36
C GLY A 159 15.08 4.91 -1.37
N TRP A 160 14.65 5.34 -0.21
CA TRP A 160 13.47 6.15 -0.03
C TRP A 160 13.82 7.64 0.03
N SER A 161 13.07 8.45 -0.69
CA SER A 161 13.19 9.91 -0.60
C SER A 161 12.58 10.43 0.71
N SER A 162 12.91 11.67 1.06
CA SER A 162 12.32 12.36 2.21
C SER A 162 10.88 12.84 1.97
N ALA A 163 10.31 12.62 0.79
CA ALA A 163 9.00 13.13 0.41
C ALA A 163 7.86 12.57 1.26
N ARG A 164 8.03 11.34 1.77
CA ARG A 164 7.05 10.66 2.64
C ARG A 164 7.76 9.85 3.71
N HIS A 165 7.09 9.64 4.85
CA HIS A 165 7.50 8.71 5.92
C HIS A 165 8.95 8.86 6.39
N GLN A 166 9.55 10.08 6.30
CA GLN A 166 10.89 10.36 6.82
C GLN A 166 11.98 9.41 6.30
N ARG A 167 12.02 9.15 4.99
CA ARG A 167 12.94 8.22 4.32
C ARG A 167 12.74 6.75 4.71
N THR A 168 11.53 6.39 5.04
CA THR A 168 11.08 5.00 5.15
C THR A 168 9.94 4.77 4.16
N GLY A 169 9.67 3.52 3.81
CA GLY A 169 8.55 3.15 2.97
C GLY A 169 8.00 1.80 3.37
N ASN A 170 6.80 1.49 2.92
CA ASN A 170 6.12 0.25 3.23
C ASN A 170 6.11 -0.66 2.01
N LEU A 171 6.35 -1.95 2.21
CA LEU A 171 6.33 -3.00 1.21
C LEU A 171 5.30 -4.05 1.60
N GLY A 172 4.41 -4.38 0.67
CA GLY A 172 3.48 -5.51 0.78
C GLY A 172 4.05 -6.71 0.02
N PHE A 173 3.94 -7.89 0.61
CA PHE A 173 4.47 -9.14 0.09
C PHE A 173 3.36 -10.09 -0.36
N THR A 174 3.71 -11.08 -1.16
CA THR A 174 2.78 -12.08 -1.69
C THR A 174 2.13 -12.93 -0.60
N ASP A 175 2.76 -13.09 0.58
CA ASP A 175 2.16 -13.74 1.74
C ASP A 175 1.06 -12.90 2.42
N GLY A 176 0.90 -11.63 2.01
CA GLY A 176 -0.04 -10.65 2.59
C GLY A 176 0.54 -9.86 3.75
N SER A 177 1.78 -10.09 4.14
CA SER A 177 2.46 -9.26 5.13
C SER A 177 2.80 -7.88 4.56
N VAL A 178 2.88 -6.88 5.44
CA VAL A 178 3.35 -5.54 5.11
C VAL A 178 4.43 -5.14 6.10
N GLN A 179 5.57 -4.70 5.60
CA GLN A 179 6.70 -4.30 6.41
C GLN A 179 7.15 -2.87 6.07
N SER A 180 7.41 -2.10 7.11
CA SER A 180 8.06 -0.79 6.97
C SER A 180 9.57 -0.99 6.85
N ALA A 181 10.20 -0.27 5.95
CA ALA A 181 11.61 -0.43 5.61
C ALA A 181 12.35 0.90 5.49
N SER A 182 13.50 1.02 6.11
CA SER A 182 14.50 2.03 5.77
C SER A 182 15.15 1.70 4.41
N SER A 183 15.93 2.62 3.84
CA SER A 183 16.62 2.37 2.57
C SER A 183 17.55 1.14 2.61
N ASN A 184 18.24 0.91 3.73
CA ASN A 184 19.07 -0.29 3.90
C ASN A 184 18.23 -1.59 3.96
N GLN A 185 17.09 -1.54 4.63
CA GLN A 185 16.17 -2.67 4.69
C GLN A 185 15.49 -2.93 3.35
N LEU A 186 15.16 -1.88 2.58
CA LEU A 186 14.69 -2.02 1.20
C LEU A 186 15.65 -2.85 0.36
N HIS A 187 16.96 -2.53 0.42
CA HIS A 187 17.98 -3.31 -0.28
C HIS A 187 17.96 -4.78 0.14
N ASN A 188 17.88 -5.07 1.43
CA ASN A 188 17.80 -6.44 1.94
C ASN A 188 16.56 -7.18 1.42
N PHE A 189 15.42 -6.51 1.33
CA PHE A 189 14.19 -7.08 0.77
C PHE A 189 14.32 -7.35 -0.73
N LEU A 190 14.94 -6.46 -1.52
CA LEU A 190 15.20 -6.69 -2.94
C LEU A 190 16.11 -7.91 -3.17
N VAL A 191 17.10 -8.13 -2.30
CA VAL A 191 17.96 -9.32 -2.33
C VAL A 191 17.18 -10.58 -1.92
N ALA A 192 16.36 -10.48 -0.85
CA ALA A 192 15.60 -11.61 -0.31
C ALA A 192 14.54 -12.17 -1.28
N THR A 193 14.08 -11.39 -2.27
CA THR A 193 13.19 -11.91 -3.32
C THR A 193 13.82 -13.07 -4.11
N GLY A 194 15.14 -13.18 -4.14
CA GLY A 194 15.88 -14.13 -4.98
C GLY A 194 15.90 -13.79 -6.47
N VAL A 195 15.26 -12.68 -6.87
CA VAL A 195 15.19 -12.22 -8.26
C VAL A 195 16.41 -11.35 -8.56
N THR A 196 17.17 -11.67 -9.61
CA THR A 196 18.38 -10.92 -9.99
C THR A 196 18.09 -9.45 -10.27
N THR A 197 16.94 -9.17 -10.88
CA THR A 197 16.46 -7.82 -11.20
C THR A 197 14.98 -7.72 -10.89
N ASN A 198 14.64 -6.98 -9.84
CA ASN A 198 13.25 -6.74 -9.44
C ASN A 198 12.59 -5.75 -10.39
N ARG A 199 11.39 -6.06 -10.86
CA ARG A 199 10.62 -5.24 -11.79
C ARG A 199 9.41 -4.63 -11.09
N PHE A 200 9.29 -3.31 -11.16
CA PHE A 200 8.16 -2.58 -10.58
C PHE A 200 7.48 -1.69 -11.61
N ALA A 201 6.17 -1.72 -11.65
CA ALA A 201 5.36 -0.74 -12.37
C ALA A 201 5.05 0.43 -11.41
N ILE A 202 5.61 1.60 -11.69
CA ILE A 202 5.48 2.83 -10.89
C ILE A 202 4.48 3.75 -11.56
N PRO A 203 3.38 4.17 -10.83
CA PRO A 203 2.35 5.03 -11.36
C PRO A 203 2.79 6.46 -11.67
#